data_3eb78758626ed6fea59b357a3c4bdf28
#
_entry.id   3eb78758626ed6fea59b357a3c4bdf28
#
_cell.length_a   1.000
_cell.length_b   1.000
_cell.length_c   1.000
_cell.angle_alpha   90.00
_cell.angle_beta   90.00
_cell.angle_gamma   90.00
#
_symmetry.space_group_name_H-M   'P 1'
#
loop_
_entity.id
_entity.type
_entity.pdbx_description
1 polymer ?
#
loop_
_entity_poly.entity_id
_entity_poly.type
_entity_poly.pdbx_seq_one_letter_code
_entity_poly.pdbx_strand_id
1 'polypeptide(L)'
;NLVLSKAQRMVECGHDVVILLDSITRLARAYNTVTPASGKILSGGVDANALHKPKRFFGAARKIENGGSLTIIATALIDTGSKMDEVIFEEFKGTGNMELQLDRKIANKRIYPAVDLVSSSTRRDDLLQDEATQQRMWIMRKYLADMNPLEAMEFVQKQMRGTRNNEEFLM
;
A
#
# COMPACT_ATOMS: atom_id res chain seq x y z
N ASN A 1 6.23 17.44 8.44
CA ASN A 1 6.90 16.97 9.66
C ASN A 1 6.06 17.16 10.92
N LEU A 2 5.32 18.30 11.08
CA LEU A 2 4.48 18.53 12.27
C LEU A 2 3.44 17.44 12.53
N VAL A 3 2.77 16.96 11.49
CA VAL A 3 1.77 15.86 11.59
C VAL A 3 2.42 14.60 12.14
N LEU A 4 3.59 14.21 11.62
CA LEU A 4 4.31 13.03 12.11
C LEU A 4 4.74 13.21 13.58
N SER A 5 5.31 14.35 13.93
CA SER A 5 5.74 14.61 15.31
C SER A 5 4.56 14.60 16.29
N LYS A 6 3.40 15.15 15.89
CA LYS A 6 2.17 15.06 16.69
C LYS A 6 1.71 13.63 16.86
N ALA A 7 1.65 12.85 15.76
CA ALA A 7 1.24 11.46 15.78
C ALA A 7 2.16 10.62 16.69
N GLN A 8 3.48 10.80 16.60
CA GLN A 8 4.44 10.11 17.45
C GLN A 8 4.22 10.41 18.93
N ARG A 9 3.96 11.68 19.30
CA ARG A 9 3.63 12.03 20.69
C ARG A 9 2.35 11.37 21.18
N MET A 10 1.32 11.30 20.35
CA MET A 10 0.09 10.59 20.70
C MET A 10 0.33 9.08 20.91
N VAL A 11 1.15 8.47 20.07
CA VAL A 11 1.53 7.05 20.22
C VAL A 11 2.33 6.81 21.50
N GLU A 12 3.25 7.73 21.85
CA GLU A 12 3.99 7.69 23.11
C GLU A 12 3.07 7.79 24.34
N CYS A 13 1.92 8.46 24.20
CA CYS A 13 0.85 8.50 25.21
C CYS A 13 -0.07 7.26 25.19
N GLY A 14 0.24 6.23 24.43
CA GLY A 14 -0.50 4.97 24.38
C GLY A 14 -1.66 4.93 23.36
N HIS A 15 -1.81 5.95 22.50
CA HIS A 15 -2.87 5.97 21.49
C HIS A 15 -2.51 5.16 20.26
N ASP A 16 -3.51 4.54 19.64
CA ASP A 16 -3.43 4.00 18.28
C ASP A 16 -3.79 5.09 17.28
N VAL A 17 -2.83 5.48 16.44
CA VAL A 17 -2.94 6.63 15.53
C VAL A 17 -2.89 6.16 14.09
N VAL A 18 -3.79 6.68 13.27
CA VAL A 18 -3.80 6.44 11.81
C VAL A 18 -3.56 7.75 11.08
N ILE A 19 -2.60 7.77 10.17
CA ILE A 19 -2.35 8.87 9.23
C ILE A 19 -2.84 8.45 7.85
N LEU A 20 -3.75 9.23 7.26
CA LEU A 20 -4.16 9.11 5.87
C LEU A 20 -3.42 10.16 5.06
N LEU A 21 -2.63 9.74 4.05
CA LEU A 21 -1.81 10.61 3.22
C LEU A 21 -2.22 10.48 1.74
N ASP A 22 -2.81 11.52 1.20
CA ASP A 22 -3.11 11.63 -0.24
C ASP A 22 -2.27 12.78 -0.85
N SER A 23 -1.19 12.46 -1.50
CA SER A 23 -0.55 11.19 -1.79
C SER A 23 0.94 11.25 -1.42
N ILE A 24 1.57 10.08 -1.26
CA ILE A 24 3.03 10.00 -1.07
C ILE A 24 3.78 10.51 -2.30
N THR A 25 3.21 10.32 -3.49
CA THR A 25 3.78 10.82 -4.75
C THR A 25 3.87 12.34 -4.76
N ARG A 26 2.81 13.05 -4.34
CA ARG A 26 2.82 14.51 -4.24
C ARG A 26 3.80 15.00 -3.18
N LEU A 27 3.86 14.31 -2.05
CA LEU A 27 4.83 14.62 -1.01
C LEU A 27 6.26 14.50 -1.52
N ALA A 28 6.59 13.41 -2.21
CA ALA A 28 7.91 13.17 -2.79
C ALA A 28 8.26 14.22 -3.86
N ARG A 29 7.33 14.58 -4.75
CA ARG A 29 7.51 15.64 -5.74
C ARG A 29 7.80 16.99 -5.08
N ALA A 30 7.06 17.36 -4.02
CA ALA A 30 7.30 18.60 -3.29
C ALA A 30 8.70 18.63 -2.68
N TYR A 31 9.15 17.52 -2.09
CA TYR A 31 10.53 17.44 -1.59
C TYR A 31 11.56 17.50 -2.71
N ASN A 32 11.29 16.90 -3.88
CA ASN A 32 12.19 16.98 -5.04
C ASN A 32 12.38 18.42 -5.54
N THR A 33 11.35 19.25 -5.40
CA THR A 33 11.42 20.68 -5.81
C THR A 33 12.23 21.52 -4.81
N VAL A 34 12.14 21.24 -3.50
CA VAL A 34 12.73 22.10 -2.47
C VAL A 34 14.08 21.59 -1.94
N THR A 35 14.45 20.36 -2.22
CA THR A 35 15.74 19.81 -1.78
C THR A 35 16.85 20.30 -2.69
N PRO A 36 17.96 20.81 -2.14
CA PRO A 36 19.13 21.19 -2.94
C PRO A 36 19.65 19.99 -3.73
N ALA A 37 20.02 20.22 -4.98
CA ALA A 37 20.52 19.18 -5.87
C ALA A 37 21.74 18.47 -5.27
N SER A 38 21.67 17.14 -5.15
CA SER A 38 22.77 16.32 -4.63
C SER A 38 23.80 15.94 -5.69
N GLY A 39 23.47 16.16 -6.98
CA GLY A 39 24.23 15.65 -8.11
C GLY A 39 23.99 14.17 -8.43
N LYS A 40 23.23 13.45 -7.60
CA LYS A 40 22.82 12.06 -7.82
C LYS A 40 21.36 12.01 -8.22
N ILE A 41 21.09 12.07 -9.52
CA ILE A 41 19.75 12.05 -10.07
C ILE A 41 19.38 10.61 -10.46
N LEU A 42 18.28 10.10 -9.92
CA LEU A 42 17.63 8.87 -10.32
C LEU A 42 16.90 9.07 -11.66
N SER A 43 16.51 7.99 -12.32
CA SER A 43 15.69 8.10 -13.53
C SER A 43 14.41 8.91 -13.25
N GLY A 44 13.88 9.60 -14.25
CA GLY A 44 12.71 10.46 -14.10
C GLY A 44 12.96 11.79 -13.38
N GLY A 45 14.23 12.19 -13.18
CA GLY A 45 14.58 13.51 -12.61
C GLY A 45 14.37 13.63 -11.10
N VAL A 46 14.36 12.50 -10.39
CA VAL A 46 14.26 12.47 -8.92
C VAL A 46 15.65 12.57 -8.29
N ASP A 47 15.88 13.56 -7.45
CA ASP A 47 17.10 13.63 -6.65
C ASP A 47 17.09 12.57 -5.55
N ALA A 48 18.17 11.80 -5.41
CA ALA A 48 18.26 10.73 -4.41
C ALA A 48 18.03 11.22 -2.98
N ASN A 49 18.47 12.45 -2.65
CA ASN A 49 18.28 13.02 -1.32
C ASN A 49 16.84 13.50 -1.07
N ALA A 50 16.08 13.80 -2.12
CA ALA A 50 14.70 14.26 -1.99
C ALA A 50 13.79 13.21 -1.36
N LEU A 51 14.08 11.92 -1.55
CA LEU A 51 13.27 10.83 -1.04
C LEU A 51 13.56 10.46 0.42
N HIS A 52 14.65 10.92 1.02
CA HIS A 52 15.02 10.57 2.40
C HIS A 52 13.95 10.95 3.43
N LYS A 53 13.47 12.22 3.39
CA LYS A 53 12.46 12.69 4.34
C LYS A 53 11.10 12.01 4.15
N PRO A 54 10.55 11.87 2.92
CA PRO A 54 9.35 11.11 2.67
C PRO A 54 9.47 9.63 3.07
N LYS A 55 10.57 8.96 2.78
CA LYS A 55 10.81 7.57 3.21
C LYS A 55 10.85 7.45 4.72
N ARG A 56 11.53 8.36 5.42
CA ARG A 56 11.56 8.40 6.88
C ARG A 56 10.19 8.66 7.48
N PHE A 57 9.36 9.50 6.83
CA PHE A 57 7.97 9.71 7.22
C PHE A 57 7.18 8.41 7.13
N PHE A 58 7.19 7.75 5.97
CA PHE A 58 6.43 6.53 5.73
C PHE A 58 6.95 5.35 6.56
N GLY A 59 8.27 5.23 6.72
CA GLY A 59 8.90 4.20 7.54
C GLY A 59 8.77 4.40 9.05
N ALA A 60 8.12 5.48 9.51
CA ALA A 60 7.85 5.70 10.93
C ALA A 60 6.69 4.86 11.49
N ALA A 61 5.87 4.25 10.61
CA ALA A 61 4.78 3.37 11.00
C ALA A 61 5.30 2.16 11.80
N ARG A 62 4.72 1.91 12.98
CA ARG A 62 5.11 0.80 13.87
C ARG A 62 4.10 0.59 15.00
N LYS A 63 4.09 -0.61 15.54
CA LYS A 63 3.49 -0.93 16.85
C LYS A 63 4.57 -0.86 17.92
N ILE A 64 4.29 -0.17 19.02
CA ILE A 64 5.18 -0.15 20.18
C ILE A 64 4.78 -1.30 21.11
N GLU A 65 5.75 -2.05 21.58
CA GLU A 65 5.52 -3.10 22.56
C GLU A 65 4.94 -2.51 23.85
N ASN A 66 3.81 -3.06 24.31
CA ASN A 66 3.05 -2.55 25.45
C ASN A 66 2.64 -1.07 25.37
N GLY A 67 2.56 -0.53 24.16
CA GLY A 67 2.21 0.88 23.91
C GLY A 67 1.24 1.04 22.74
N GLY A 68 1.13 2.28 22.25
CA GLY A 68 0.31 2.64 21.10
C GLY A 68 0.85 2.14 19.77
N SER A 69 0.17 2.49 18.68
CA SER A 69 0.61 2.18 17.32
C SER A 69 0.49 3.38 16.38
N LEU A 70 1.32 3.39 15.35
CA LEU A 70 1.23 4.31 14.24
C LEU A 70 1.03 3.55 12.95
N THR A 71 -0.13 3.74 12.35
CA THR A 71 -0.47 3.22 11.02
C THR A 71 -0.45 4.36 10.00
N ILE A 72 0.17 4.15 8.85
CA ILE A 72 0.19 5.14 7.76
C ILE A 72 -0.40 4.48 6.51
N ILE A 73 -1.50 5.02 6.02
CA ILE A 73 -2.12 4.63 4.75
C ILE A 73 -1.86 5.76 3.77
N ALA A 74 -1.06 5.49 2.74
CA ALA A 74 -0.71 6.48 1.73
C ALA A 74 -1.16 6.01 0.35
N THR A 75 -1.77 6.92 -0.42
CA THR A 75 -2.01 6.69 -1.84
C THR A 75 -0.75 6.96 -2.64
N ALA A 76 -0.51 6.19 -3.69
CA ALA A 76 0.56 6.41 -4.65
C ALA A 76 -0.04 6.44 -6.06
N LEU A 77 0.48 7.33 -6.91
CA LEU A 77 0.05 7.45 -8.29
C LEU A 77 0.86 6.50 -9.17
N ILE A 78 0.16 5.67 -9.94
CA ILE A 78 0.72 4.79 -10.96
C ILE A 78 0.03 5.06 -12.30
N ASP A 79 0.62 4.64 -13.41
CA ASP A 79 0.08 4.79 -14.76
C ASP A 79 -0.28 6.24 -15.13
N THR A 80 0.49 7.21 -14.65
CA THR A 80 0.31 8.63 -14.95
C THR A 80 1.01 9.07 -16.24
N GLY A 81 1.81 8.19 -16.84
CA GLY A 81 2.72 8.52 -17.93
C GLY A 81 3.96 9.31 -17.48
N SER A 82 4.13 9.57 -16.19
CA SER A 82 5.27 10.27 -15.61
C SER A 82 6.32 9.29 -15.12
N LYS A 83 7.51 9.34 -15.72
CA LYS A 83 8.67 8.54 -15.28
C LYS A 83 9.06 8.82 -13.82
N MET A 84 8.86 10.06 -13.37
CA MET A 84 9.09 10.45 -11.98
C MET A 84 8.17 9.68 -11.02
N ASP A 85 6.89 9.53 -11.35
CA ASP A 85 5.92 8.82 -10.50
C ASP A 85 6.23 7.33 -10.41
N GLU A 86 6.64 6.72 -11.51
CA GLU A 86 7.10 5.33 -11.54
C GLU A 86 8.29 5.11 -10.59
N VAL A 87 9.29 5.98 -10.66
CA VAL A 87 10.47 5.90 -9.79
C VAL A 87 10.08 6.11 -8.33
N ILE A 88 9.24 7.10 -8.04
CA ILE A 88 8.74 7.35 -6.68
C ILE A 88 8.02 6.11 -6.16
N PHE A 89 7.11 5.53 -6.94
CA PHE A 89 6.37 4.32 -6.54
C PHE A 89 7.31 3.16 -6.18
N GLU A 90 8.26 2.83 -7.08
CA GLU A 90 9.22 1.74 -6.85
C GLU A 90 10.09 1.98 -5.60
N GLU A 91 10.51 3.22 -5.37
CA GLU A 91 11.31 3.60 -4.20
C GLU A 91 10.54 3.49 -2.87
N PHE A 92 9.21 3.63 -2.89
CA PHE A 92 8.35 3.46 -1.71
C PHE A 92 7.84 2.03 -1.52
N LYS A 93 7.71 1.25 -2.60
CA LYS A 93 7.29 -0.14 -2.57
C LYS A 93 8.11 -0.98 -1.59
N GLY A 94 9.43 -0.70 -1.49
CA GLY A 94 10.32 -1.34 -0.53
C GLY A 94 10.09 -0.95 0.94
N THR A 95 9.41 0.16 1.22
CA THR A 95 9.22 0.69 2.58
C THR A 95 7.88 0.25 3.18
N GLY A 96 6.85 0.08 2.36
CA GLY A 96 5.54 -0.38 2.81
C GLY A 96 5.51 -1.87 3.16
N ASN A 97 4.58 -2.28 4.01
CA ASN A 97 4.32 -3.67 4.37
C ASN A 97 3.01 -4.23 3.79
N MET A 98 2.20 -3.40 3.17
CA MET A 98 1.01 -3.77 2.43
C MET A 98 0.90 -2.91 1.17
N GLU A 99 0.47 -3.52 0.07
CA GLU A 99 0.22 -2.88 -1.20
C GLU A 99 -1.14 -3.33 -1.72
N LEU A 100 -2.04 -2.35 -1.95
CA LEU A 100 -3.34 -2.55 -2.59
C LEU A 100 -3.29 -1.85 -3.95
N GLN A 101 -3.27 -2.63 -5.02
CA GLN A 101 -3.28 -2.11 -6.38
C GLN A 101 -4.70 -2.00 -6.92
N LEU A 102 -5.02 -0.85 -7.51
CA LEU A 102 -6.26 -0.63 -8.25
C LEU A 102 -5.98 -0.74 -9.75
N ASP A 103 -6.89 -1.34 -10.50
CA ASP A 103 -6.79 -1.50 -11.94
C ASP A 103 -7.82 -0.64 -12.67
N ARG A 104 -7.32 0.21 -13.59
CA ARG A 104 -8.16 1.11 -14.39
C ARG A 104 -9.07 0.36 -15.37
N LYS A 105 -8.63 -0.81 -15.89
CA LYS A 105 -9.43 -1.60 -16.84
C LYS A 105 -10.65 -2.18 -16.15
N ILE A 106 -10.51 -2.62 -14.88
CA ILE A 106 -11.63 -3.08 -14.05
C ILE A 106 -12.60 -1.94 -13.78
N ALA A 107 -12.08 -0.74 -13.39
CA ALA A 107 -12.90 0.45 -13.15
C ALA A 107 -13.65 0.91 -14.41
N ASN A 108 -13.03 0.86 -15.59
CA ASN A 108 -13.66 1.23 -16.85
C ASN A 108 -14.86 0.32 -17.21
N LYS A 109 -14.84 -0.92 -16.72
CA LYS A 109 -15.98 -1.86 -16.85
C LYS A 109 -17.02 -1.72 -15.74
N ARG A 110 -16.89 -0.69 -14.90
CA ARG A 110 -17.81 -0.40 -13.77
C ARG A 110 -17.88 -1.53 -12.73
N ILE A 111 -16.81 -2.29 -12.59
CA ILE A 111 -16.66 -3.31 -11.55
C ILE A 111 -15.93 -2.67 -10.37
N TYR A 112 -16.57 -2.69 -9.20
CA TYR A 112 -16.04 -2.08 -7.98
C TYR A 112 -16.18 -3.02 -6.78
N PRO A 113 -15.16 -3.05 -5.87
CA PRO A 113 -13.91 -2.31 -5.92
C PRO A 113 -13.02 -2.78 -7.08
N ALA A 114 -12.36 -1.83 -7.77
CA ALA A 114 -11.52 -2.13 -8.93
C ALA A 114 -10.11 -2.55 -8.49
N VAL A 115 -10.01 -3.65 -7.74
CA VAL A 115 -8.77 -4.14 -7.14
C VAL A 115 -8.14 -5.21 -8.01
N ASP A 116 -6.84 -5.07 -8.27
CA ASP A 116 -6.02 -6.16 -8.78
C ASP A 116 -5.63 -7.07 -7.61
N LEU A 117 -6.34 -8.20 -7.49
CA LEU A 117 -6.16 -9.16 -6.41
C LEU A 117 -4.83 -9.92 -6.47
N VAL A 118 -4.28 -10.07 -7.68
CA VAL A 118 -3.02 -10.81 -7.90
C VAL A 118 -1.83 -9.95 -7.50
N SER A 119 -1.82 -8.68 -7.94
CA SER A 119 -0.73 -7.74 -7.66
C SER A 119 -0.77 -7.18 -6.24
N SER A 120 -1.92 -7.21 -5.57
CA SER A 120 -2.06 -6.76 -4.17
C SER A 120 -1.49 -7.78 -3.19
N SER A 121 -0.77 -7.31 -2.18
CA SER A 121 -0.14 -8.22 -1.20
C SER A 121 0.11 -7.57 0.16
N THR A 122 0.25 -8.42 1.18
CA THR A 122 0.72 -8.07 2.53
C THR A 122 1.95 -8.91 2.83
N ARG A 123 3.04 -8.30 3.31
CA ARG A 123 4.33 -9.00 3.50
C ARG A 123 4.30 -10.07 4.57
N ARG A 124 3.62 -9.79 5.68
CA ARG A 124 3.56 -10.66 6.86
C ARG A 124 2.11 -10.97 7.21
N ASP A 125 1.41 -11.62 6.28
CA ASP A 125 0.05 -12.12 6.48
C ASP A 125 -0.03 -13.19 7.58
N ASP A 126 1.07 -13.91 7.83
CA ASP A 126 1.25 -14.85 8.93
C ASP A 126 1.03 -14.23 10.32
N LEU A 127 1.22 -12.92 10.46
CA LEU A 127 0.96 -12.20 11.72
C LEU A 127 -0.52 -11.79 11.90
N LEU A 128 -1.32 -11.88 10.85
CA LEU A 128 -2.69 -11.36 10.80
C LEU A 128 -3.76 -12.46 10.77
N GLN A 129 -3.38 -13.68 10.43
CA GLN A 129 -4.30 -14.79 10.20
C GLN A 129 -3.79 -16.06 10.85
N ASP A 130 -4.71 -16.94 11.23
CA ASP A 130 -4.37 -18.29 11.66
C ASP A 130 -3.88 -19.16 10.48
N GLU A 131 -3.19 -20.25 10.80
CA GLU A 131 -2.58 -21.14 9.83
C GLU A 131 -3.58 -21.74 8.82
N ALA A 132 -4.77 -22.09 9.27
CA ALA A 132 -5.80 -22.68 8.42
C ALA A 132 -6.32 -21.65 7.40
N THR A 133 -6.56 -20.42 7.85
CA THR A 133 -6.95 -19.30 6.99
C THR A 133 -5.85 -18.95 5.99
N GLN A 134 -4.58 -18.92 6.41
CA GLN A 134 -3.44 -18.72 5.51
C GLN A 134 -3.36 -19.75 4.40
N GLN A 135 -3.49 -21.03 4.73
CA GLN A 135 -3.45 -22.10 3.74
C GLN A 135 -4.55 -21.96 2.69
N ARG A 136 -5.78 -21.64 3.13
CA ARG A 136 -6.92 -21.41 2.23
C ARG A 136 -6.70 -20.18 1.34
N MET A 137 -6.22 -19.07 1.92
CA MET A 137 -5.86 -17.87 1.17
C MET A 137 -4.76 -18.15 0.14
N TRP A 138 -3.76 -18.93 0.50
CA TRP A 138 -2.69 -19.32 -0.41
C TRP A 138 -3.20 -20.14 -1.59
N ILE A 139 -4.07 -21.13 -1.35
CA ILE A 139 -4.71 -21.93 -2.41
C ILE A 139 -5.53 -21.02 -3.34
N MET A 140 -6.34 -20.11 -2.78
CA MET A 140 -7.13 -19.16 -3.54
C MET A 140 -6.23 -18.26 -4.39
N ARG A 141 -5.17 -17.68 -3.82
CA ARG A 141 -4.23 -16.83 -4.56
C ARG A 141 -3.53 -17.57 -5.69
N LYS A 142 -3.16 -18.82 -5.47
CA LYS A 142 -2.58 -19.67 -6.52
C LYS A 142 -3.57 -19.89 -7.67
N TYR A 143 -4.83 -20.12 -7.35
CA TYR A 143 -5.90 -20.27 -8.37
C TYR A 143 -6.13 -18.96 -9.15
N LEU A 144 -6.14 -17.82 -8.46
CA LEU A 144 -6.33 -16.50 -9.09
C LEU A 144 -5.13 -16.07 -9.94
N ALA A 145 -3.92 -16.57 -9.65
CA ALA A 145 -2.71 -16.19 -10.38
C ALA A 145 -2.71 -16.61 -11.86
N ASP A 146 -3.50 -17.62 -12.21
CA ASP A 146 -3.66 -18.07 -13.60
C ASP A 146 -4.73 -17.26 -14.38
N MET A 147 -5.43 -16.34 -13.70
CA MET A 147 -6.48 -15.49 -14.28
C MET A 147 -5.94 -14.08 -14.59
N ASN A 148 -6.56 -13.41 -15.57
CA ASN A 148 -6.32 -11.98 -15.70
C ASN A 148 -7.02 -11.20 -14.54
N PRO A 149 -6.57 -9.97 -14.21
CA PRO A 149 -7.08 -9.23 -13.06
C PRO A 149 -8.60 -9.02 -13.06
N LEU A 150 -9.20 -8.85 -14.24
CA LEU A 150 -10.64 -8.69 -14.40
C LEU A 150 -11.40 -9.97 -14.03
N GLU A 151 -10.99 -11.09 -14.61
CA GLU A 151 -11.59 -12.40 -14.35
C GLU A 151 -11.46 -12.80 -12.87
N ALA A 152 -10.28 -12.55 -12.29
CA ALA A 152 -10.04 -12.80 -10.88
C ALA A 152 -11.00 -12.00 -9.98
N MET A 153 -11.22 -10.72 -10.30
CA MET A 153 -12.12 -9.86 -9.53
C MET A 153 -13.58 -10.26 -9.70
N GLU A 154 -14.03 -10.57 -10.91
CA GLU A 154 -15.40 -11.04 -11.18
C GLU A 154 -15.67 -12.39 -10.47
N PHE A 155 -14.69 -13.31 -10.52
CA PHE A 155 -14.78 -14.59 -9.85
C PHE A 155 -14.95 -14.43 -8.34
N VAL A 156 -14.07 -13.66 -7.70
CA VAL A 156 -14.13 -13.45 -6.24
C VAL A 156 -15.45 -12.76 -5.85
N GLN A 157 -15.88 -11.72 -6.58
CA GLN A 157 -17.15 -11.06 -6.30
C GLN A 157 -18.34 -12.02 -6.40
N LYS A 158 -18.35 -12.88 -7.41
CA LYS A 158 -19.44 -13.87 -7.61
C LYS A 158 -19.49 -14.84 -6.42
N GLN A 159 -18.33 -15.33 -5.99
CA GLN A 159 -18.26 -16.26 -4.85
C GLN A 159 -18.68 -15.58 -3.53
N MET A 160 -18.17 -14.37 -3.26
CA MET A 160 -18.50 -13.62 -2.05
C MET A 160 -19.99 -13.26 -1.94
N ARG A 161 -20.69 -13.03 -3.05
CA ARG A 161 -22.14 -12.77 -3.03
C ARG A 161 -22.99 -13.95 -2.53
N GLY A 162 -22.46 -15.17 -2.64
CA GLY A 162 -23.11 -16.39 -2.17
C GLY A 162 -22.82 -16.73 -0.70
N THR A 163 -21.96 -15.96 -0.04
CA THR A 163 -21.46 -16.25 1.31
C THR A 163 -21.79 -15.13 2.29
N ARG A 164 -21.93 -15.44 3.59
CA ARG A 164 -22.31 -14.48 4.64
C ARG A 164 -21.11 -13.75 5.26
N ASN A 165 -19.96 -14.42 5.26
CA ASN A 165 -18.72 -13.90 5.85
C ASN A 165 -17.49 -14.52 5.17
N ASN A 166 -16.30 -14.07 5.56
CA ASN A 166 -15.05 -14.55 5.00
C ASN A 166 -14.74 -16.01 5.33
N GLU A 167 -15.19 -16.51 6.48
CA GLU A 167 -14.99 -17.91 6.89
C GLU A 167 -15.74 -18.85 5.93
N GLU A 168 -17.00 -18.55 5.64
CA GLU A 168 -17.82 -19.29 4.67
C GLU A 168 -17.26 -19.18 3.25
N PHE A 169 -16.73 -18.02 2.88
CA PHE A 169 -16.10 -17.79 1.58
C PHE A 169 -14.83 -18.62 1.36
N LEU A 170 -14.06 -18.86 2.43
CA LEU A 170 -12.81 -19.61 2.38
C LEU A 170 -13.00 -21.12 2.63
N MET A 171 -14.22 -21.61 2.88
CA MET A 171 -14.53 -23.04 2.97
C MET A 171 -14.63 -23.67 1.59
#